data_38f6d08ff2c84e66c0037fa3a9050fef
#
_entry.id   38f6d08ff2c84e66c0037fa3a9050fef
#
_cell.length_a   1.000
_cell.length_b   1.000
_cell.length_c   1.000
_cell.angle_alpha   90.00
_cell.angle_beta   90.00
_cell.angle_gamma   90.00
#
_symmetry.space_group_name_H-M   'P 1'
#
loop_
_entity.id
_entity.type
_entity.pdbx_description
1 polymer ?
#
loop_
_entity_poly.entity_id
_entity_poly.type
_entity_poly.pdbx_seq_one_letter_code
_entity_poly.pdbx_strand_id
1 'polypeptide(L)'
;MNQTSFPADLVRDVARRRTFAIISHPDAGKTTLTEKLLLFGGAILMAGTVKARKSSRHATSDWMEVEKQRGISVTSSVMQFDYAGHTINLLDTPGHQDFSEDTYRVLTAVDAAVMVIDAAKGVEEQTIKLLNVCRMRNTPIITFVDKMDREVREPVALLEEIESVLKIDCAPVSWPIGMGKAFRGVFDLLQDRLVRFTPGEERRTASEDSELITGIANPRLDALFPQETAALRHDIDLIRSASSPFDLDEFLAGRQTPVFFGSGINNFGVQEILQALVEWAPPPQPRDGGERIVHPAEAPFTGFVFKIQANMDPKHRDRIAFFRVCSGRYTPAMKVQHQRIGREMKLGNVMTFMANERVASQDAVAGDIIGIHNHGQLQIGDTLTEGESLGFKGIPYFAPEMFRVARPRDPFKAKQLQKGLQQLGEEGAIQVFETVSSKTLLLGAVGQLQFEVVAARLASEYKVDALYDDAGIATARWLTYPDETTRRDFERDRAASLATDVDDNPVYLATNRFNLQAAMERWPKVGFHTTREHGQRLAHA
;
A
#
# COMPACT_ATOMS: atom_id res chain seq x y z
N MET A 1 -13.80 32.51 -15.63
CA MET A 1 -13.03 31.30 -15.35
C MET A 1 -12.22 31.00 -16.59
N ASN A 2 -10.90 31.23 -16.56
CA ASN A 2 -10.02 30.86 -17.66
C ASN A 2 -10.01 29.33 -17.72
N GLN A 3 -10.50 28.76 -18.84
CA GLN A 3 -10.27 27.34 -19.14
C GLN A 3 -8.75 27.15 -19.29
N THR A 4 -8.12 26.59 -18.27
CA THR A 4 -6.71 26.20 -18.34
C THR A 4 -6.64 25.07 -19.37
N SER A 5 -6.17 25.38 -20.58
CA SER A 5 -5.96 24.40 -21.64
C SER A 5 -4.76 23.54 -21.27
N PHE A 6 -4.95 22.29 -20.93
CA PHE A 6 -3.88 21.35 -20.65
C PHE A 6 -3.19 20.89 -21.96
N PRO A 7 -1.86 20.62 -21.96
CA PRO A 7 -1.16 20.08 -23.11
C PRO A 7 -1.77 18.72 -23.55
N ALA A 8 -2.15 18.62 -24.83
CA ALA A 8 -2.90 17.46 -25.34
C ALA A 8 -2.11 16.14 -25.25
N ASP A 9 -0.78 16.20 -25.43
CA ASP A 9 0.12 15.04 -25.26
C ASP A 9 0.16 14.58 -23.81
N LEU A 10 0.23 15.50 -22.85
CA LEU A 10 0.23 15.19 -21.43
C LEU A 10 -1.12 14.58 -20.99
N VAL A 11 -2.24 15.16 -21.45
CA VAL A 11 -3.60 14.60 -21.18
C VAL A 11 -3.67 13.15 -21.63
N ARG A 12 -3.22 12.87 -22.87
CA ARG A 12 -3.22 11.51 -23.42
C ARG A 12 -2.32 10.55 -22.63
N ASP A 13 -1.11 10.99 -22.26
CA ASP A 13 -0.15 10.15 -21.57
C ASP A 13 -0.59 9.86 -20.13
N VAL A 14 -1.16 10.85 -19.43
CA VAL A 14 -1.77 10.69 -18.10
C VAL A 14 -2.97 9.75 -18.13
N ALA A 15 -3.86 9.88 -19.12
CA ALA A 15 -5.05 9.03 -19.26
C ALA A 15 -4.71 7.53 -19.38
N ARG A 16 -3.51 7.20 -19.84
CA ARG A 16 -3.02 5.82 -19.99
C ARG A 16 -2.37 5.25 -18.72
N ARG A 17 -2.26 6.00 -17.62
CA ARG A 17 -1.69 5.51 -16.37
C ARG A 17 -2.76 4.86 -15.50
N ARG A 18 -2.42 3.73 -14.90
CA ARG A 18 -3.19 3.07 -13.85
C ARG A 18 -2.26 2.76 -12.68
N THR A 19 -2.55 3.34 -11.53
CA THR A 19 -1.70 3.17 -10.34
C THR A 19 -2.56 2.62 -9.22
N PHE A 20 -2.28 1.38 -8.81
CA PHE A 20 -3.08 0.70 -7.80
C PHE A 20 -2.22 -0.09 -6.81
N ALA A 21 -2.77 -0.32 -5.62
CA ALA A 21 -2.17 -1.17 -4.61
C ALA A 21 -2.95 -2.49 -4.48
N ILE A 22 -2.26 -3.56 -4.10
CA ILE A 22 -2.91 -4.79 -3.67
C ILE A 22 -2.89 -4.83 -2.15
N ILE A 23 -4.08 -4.97 -1.55
CA ILE A 23 -4.29 -5.02 -0.11
C ILE A 23 -4.97 -6.33 0.30
N SER A 24 -4.59 -6.87 1.44
CA SER A 24 -5.21 -8.09 1.98
C SER A 24 -4.83 -8.33 3.43
N HIS A 25 -5.53 -9.26 4.08
CA HIS A 25 -5.03 -9.92 5.27
C HIS A 25 -3.82 -10.84 4.93
N PRO A 26 -2.91 -11.15 5.87
CA PRO A 26 -1.84 -12.14 5.67
C PRO A 26 -2.37 -13.46 5.13
N ASP A 27 -1.63 -14.07 4.20
CA ASP A 27 -1.95 -15.36 3.57
C ASP A 27 -3.22 -15.40 2.70
N ALA A 28 -3.89 -14.29 2.45
CA ALA A 28 -5.08 -14.26 1.59
C ALA A 28 -4.80 -14.55 0.10
N GLY A 29 -3.53 -14.49 -0.34
CA GLY A 29 -3.14 -14.75 -1.74
C GLY A 29 -2.50 -13.55 -2.45
N LYS A 30 -2.25 -12.44 -1.73
CA LYS A 30 -1.73 -11.19 -2.28
C LYS A 30 -0.47 -11.38 -3.15
N THR A 31 0.60 -11.95 -2.59
CA THR A 31 1.87 -12.17 -3.31
C THR A 31 1.69 -13.06 -4.54
N THR A 32 0.81 -14.06 -4.44
CA THR A 32 0.45 -14.91 -5.58
C THR A 32 -0.22 -14.09 -6.67
N LEU A 33 -1.22 -13.27 -6.32
CA LEU A 33 -1.92 -12.41 -7.29
C LEU A 33 -0.94 -11.41 -7.93
N THR A 34 -0.06 -10.77 -7.15
CA THR A 34 0.98 -9.86 -7.64
C THR A 34 1.83 -10.51 -8.73
N GLU A 35 2.37 -11.70 -8.46
CA GLU A 35 3.19 -12.44 -9.44
C GLU A 35 2.40 -12.81 -10.71
N LYS A 36 1.13 -13.16 -10.54
CA LYS A 36 0.29 -13.52 -11.69
C LYS A 36 -0.08 -12.30 -12.54
N LEU A 37 -0.35 -11.16 -11.93
CA LEU A 37 -0.56 -9.91 -12.68
C LEU A 37 0.68 -9.51 -13.49
N LEU A 38 1.89 -9.66 -12.91
CA LEU A 38 3.15 -9.43 -13.62
C LEU A 38 3.36 -10.43 -14.78
N LEU A 39 2.97 -11.68 -14.59
CA LEU A 39 3.05 -12.71 -15.63
C LEU A 39 2.13 -12.39 -16.80
N PHE A 40 0.85 -12.06 -16.54
CA PHE A 40 -0.12 -11.68 -17.57
C PHE A 40 0.22 -10.34 -18.22
N GLY A 41 0.82 -9.41 -17.49
CA GLY A 41 1.37 -8.17 -18.02
C GLY A 41 2.65 -8.35 -18.85
N GLY A 42 3.19 -9.59 -18.94
CA GLY A 42 4.42 -9.86 -19.69
C GLY A 42 5.70 -9.34 -19.03
N ALA A 43 5.61 -8.84 -17.79
CA ALA A 43 6.75 -8.30 -17.06
C ALA A 43 7.70 -9.39 -16.54
N ILE A 44 7.21 -10.61 -16.35
CA ILE A 44 8.01 -11.79 -15.99
C ILE A 44 7.66 -12.97 -16.89
N LEU A 45 8.66 -13.79 -17.22
CA LEU A 45 8.48 -14.94 -18.12
C LEU A 45 7.89 -16.17 -17.44
N MET A 46 8.07 -16.29 -16.12
CA MET A 46 7.50 -17.35 -15.28
C MET A 46 7.22 -16.80 -13.89
N ALA A 47 6.01 -17.00 -13.39
CA ALA A 47 5.74 -16.78 -11.98
C ALA A 47 6.51 -17.81 -11.15
N GLY A 48 7.17 -17.37 -10.09
CA GLY A 48 7.68 -18.28 -9.08
C GLY A 48 6.49 -19.02 -8.48
N THR A 49 6.43 -20.34 -8.67
CA THR A 49 5.41 -21.11 -7.98
C THR A 49 5.70 -21.01 -6.48
N VAL A 50 4.87 -20.29 -5.75
CA VAL A 50 4.86 -20.22 -4.27
C VAL A 50 4.47 -21.61 -3.70
N LYS A 51 4.87 -22.67 -4.37
CA LYS A 51 4.72 -24.02 -3.86
C LYS A 51 5.87 -24.36 -2.95
N ALA A 52 5.52 -24.31 -1.67
CA ALA A 52 5.96 -25.20 -0.61
C ALA A 52 7.46 -25.55 -0.56
N ARG A 53 8.12 -25.09 0.49
CA ARG A 53 9.20 -25.77 1.26
C ARG A 53 10.41 -26.36 0.54
N LYS A 54 10.53 -26.37 -0.78
CA LYS A 54 11.68 -27.01 -1.47
C LYS A 54 12.21 -26.33 -2.73
N SER A 55 11.71 -25.16 -3.17
CA SER A 55 12.33 -24.44 -4.29
C SER A 55 13.03 -23.18 -3.80
N SER A 56 14.25 -22.96 -4.23
CA SER A 56 15.08 -21.78 -3.97
C SER A 56 14.59 -20.52 -4.73
N ARG A 57 13.35 -20.50 -5.24
CA ARG A 57 12.74 -19.36 -5.94
C ARG A 57 11.78 -18.66 -5.00
N HIS A 58 12.12 -17.43 -4.65
CA HIS A 58 11.30 -16.53 -3.85
C HIS A 58 10.44 -15.65 -4.77
N ALA A 59 9.38 -15.08 -4.21
CA ALA A 59 8.51 -14.14 -4.92
C ALA A 59 9.32 -12.93 -5.44
N THR A 60 8.92 -12.40 -6.59
CA THR A 60 9.56 -11.23 -7.20
C THR A 60 9.46 -9.98 -6.29
N SER A 61 8.40 -9.89 -5.50
CA SER A 61 8.17 -8.83 -4.53
C SER A 61 9.01 -8.95 -3.25
N ASP A 62 9.40 -10.18 -2.85
CA ASP A 62 10.11 -10.43 -1.59
C ASP A 62 11.63 -10.46 -1.83
N TRP A 63 12.28 -9.34 -1.63
CA TRP A 63 13.72 -9.18 -1.91
C TRP A 63 14.59 -9.26 -0.65
N MET A 64 14.05 -8.95 0.54
CA MET A 64 14.79 -9.01 1.80
C MET A 64 15.01 -10.44 2.28
N GLU A 65 16.17 -10.72 2.87
CA GLU A 65 16.48 -12.04 3.41
C GLU A 65 15.50 -12.45 4.52
N VAL A 66 15.02 -11.50 5.32
CA VAL A 66 14.01 -11.73 6.37
C VAL A 66 12.66 -12.13 5.77
N GLU A 67 12.26 -11.51 4.66
CA GLU A 67 11.03 -11.87 3.91
C GLU A 67 11.11 -13.30 3.40
N LYS A 68 12.25 -13.65 2.77
CA LYS A 68 12.51 -14.99 2.24
C LYS A 68 12.51 -16.06 3.30
N GLN A 69 13.15 -15.80 4.45
CA GLN A 69 13.23 -16.78 5.55
C GLN A 69 11.87 -17.01 6.22
N ARG A 70 11.05 -15.97 6.32
CA ARG A 70 9.76 -16.04 7.01
C ARG A 70 8.57 -16.27 6.09
N GLY A 71 8.73 -16.04 4.78
CA GLY A 71 7.66 -16.17 3.78
C GLY A 71 6.57 -15.11 3.91
N ILE A 72 6.92 -13.91 4.42
CA ILE A 72 6.01 -12.78 4.58
C ILE A 72 6.64 -11.52 3.98
N SER A 73 5.84 -10.72 3.28
CA SER A 73 6.28 -9.40 2.81
C SER A 73 6.33 -8.42 3.98
N VAL A 74 7.47 -7.77 4.16
CA VAL A 74 7.76 -6.81 5.23
C VAL A 74 7.66 -5.38 4.72
N THR A 75 8.06 -5.16 3.47
CA THR A 75 8.06 -3.85 2.81
C THR A 75 7.22 -3.89 1.54
N SER A 76 6.64 -2.74 1.19
CA SER A 76 5.96 -2.60 -0.10
C SER A 76 6.97 -2.57 -1.25
N SER A 77 6.57 -3.14 -2.38
CA SER A 77 7.33 -3.14 -3.64
C SER A 77 6.57 -2.36 -4.71
N VAL A 78 7.30 -1.66 -5.56
CA VAL A 78 6.75 -0.94 -6.71
C VAL A 78 7.19 -1.64 -7.98
N MET A 79 6.26 -1.89 -8.88
CA MET A 79 6.51 -2.57 -10.16
C MET A 79 5.73 -1.88 -11.26
N GLN A 80 6.36 -1.68 -12.41
CA GLN A 80 5.75 -1.05 -13.58
C GLN A 80 5.79 -1.99 -14.77
N PHE A 81 4.73 -2.02 -15.55
CA PHE A 81 4.63 -2.78 -16.80
C PHE A 81 3.55 -2.19 -17.71
N ASP A 82 3.62 -2.52 -19.00
CA ASP A 82 2.59 -2.12 -19.96
C ASP A 82 1.60 -3.25 -20.22
N TYR A 83 0.30 -2.91 -20.27
CA TYR A 83 -0.77 -3.85 -20.60
C TYR A 83 -1.91 -3.14 -21.35
N ALA A 84 -2.39 -3.73 -22.45
CA ALA A 84 -3.51 -3.22 -23.25
C ALA A 84 -3.41 -1.71 -23.56
N GLY A 85 -2.21 -1.22 -23.88
CA GLY A 85 -1.97 0.19 -24.20
C GLY A 85 -1.92 1.14 -23.00
N HIS A 86 -1.93 0.62 -21.78
CA HIS A 86 -1.78 1.38 -20.54
C HIS A 86 -0.47 1.05 -19.84
N THR A 87 0.08 2.02 -19.14
CA THR A 87 1.21 1.82 -18.23
C THR A 87 0.66 1.61 -16.81
N ILE A 88 0.94 0.44 -16.26
CA ILE A 88 0.46 -0.02 -14.97
C ILE A 88 1.56 0.19 -13.92
N ASN A 89 1.24 0.91 -12.86
CA ASN A 89 2.06 1.01 -11.66
C ASN A 89 1.39 0.18 -10.56
N LEU A 90 1.96 -0.98 -10.27
CA LEU A 90 1.51 -1.91 -9.24
C LEU A 90 2.32 -1.69 -7.97
N LEU A 91 1.64 -1.46 -6.86
CA LEU A 91 2.24 -1.35 -5.54
C LEU A 91 1.80 -2.55 -4.70
N ASP A 92 2.71 -3.50 -4.48
CA ASP A 92 2.48 -4.62 -3.57
C ASP A 92 2.73 -4.18 -2.13
N THR A 93 1.78 -4.41 -1.22
CA THR A 93 1.85 -3.94 0.17
C THR A 93 2.14 -5.10 1.13
N PRO A 94 2.76 -4.87 2.30
CA PRO A 94 2.84 -5.92 3.31
C PRO A 94 1.43 -6.30 3.81
N GLY A 95 1.20 -7.62 3.96
CA GLY A 95 -0.09 -8.12 4.49
C GLY A 95 -0.16 -8.08 6.02
N HIS A 96 1.00 -8.16 6.71
CA HIS A 96 1.04 -8.28 8.17
C HIS A 96 0.74 -6.94 8.86
N GLN A 97 -0.09 -6.98 9.92
CA GLN A 97 -0.53 -5.78 10.64
C GLN A 97 0.61 -4.94 11.21
N ASP A 98 1.72 -5.56 11.61
CA ASP A 98 2.89 -4.86 12.15
C ASP A 98 3.50 -3.87 11.13
N PHE A 99 3.25 -4.06 9.83
CA PHE A 99 3.74 -3.20 8.75
C PHE A 99 2.62 -2.34 8.12
N SER A 100 1.50 -2.17 8.82
CA SER A 100 0.35 -1.41 8.31
C SER A 100 0.67 0.05 7.98
N GLU A 101 1.61 0.68 8.69
CA GLU A 101 2.05 2.05 8.37
C GLU A 101 2.64 2.17 6.96
N ASP A 102 3.44 1.18 6.50
CA ASP A 102 3.95 1.17 5.14
C ASP A 102 2.81 1.05 4.12
N THR A 103 1.82 0.19 4.41
CA THR A 103 0.61 0.07 3.58
C THR A 103 -0.17 1.39 3.52
N TYR A 104 -0.35 2.08 4.64
CA TYR A 104 -1.06 3.36 4.67
C TYR A 104 -0.36 4.43 3.83
N ARG A 105 0.99 4.49 3.89
CA ARG A 105 1.80 5.39 3.05
C ARG A 105 1.63 5.07 1.57
N VAL A 106 1.69 3.79 1.19
CA VAL A 106 1.49 3.34 -0.19
C VAL A 106 0.10 3.73 -0.70
N LEU A 107 -0.95 3.53 0.10
CA LEU A 107 -2.32 3.90 -0.27
C LEU A 107 -2.49 5.41 -0.53
N THR A 108 -1.55 6.26 -0.05
CA THR A 108 -1.56 7.67 -0.43
C THR A 108 -1.09 7.93 -1.86
N ALA A 109 -0.33 7.01 -2.42
CA ALA A 109 0.30 7.17 -3.74
C ALA A 109 -0.50 6.52 -4.88
N VAL A 110 -1.62 5.85 -4.60
CA VAL A 110 -2.41 5.13 -5.60
C VAL A 110 -3.75 5.81 -5.91
N ASP A 111 -4.38 5.39 -7.00
CA ASP A 111 -5.67 5.90 -7.46
C ASP A 111 -6.77 4.82 -7.38
N ALA A 112 -6.40 3.54 -7.19
CA ALA A 112 -7.32 2.42 -6.96
C ALA A 112 -6.67 1.36 -6.06
N ALA A 113 -7.43 0.38 -5.58
CA ALA A 113 -6.91 -0.77 -4.85
C ALA A 113 -7.57 -2.07 -5.32
N VAL A 114 -6.84 -3.19 -5.20
CA VAL A 114 -7.38 -4.55 -5.30
C VAL A 114 -7.34 -5.16 -3.92
N MET A 115 -8.50 -5.50 -3.40
CA MET A 115 -8.66 -6.17 -2.11
C MET A 115 -8.78 -7.68 -2.33
N VAL A 116 -7.84 -8.45 -1.76
CA VAL A 116 -7.85 -9.90 -1.85
C VAL A 116 -8.44 -10.50 -0.57
N ILE A 117 -9.46 -11.33 -0.73
CA ILE A 117 -10.15 -12.05 0.35
C ILE A 117 -9.94 -13.55 0.16
N ASP A 118 -9.53 -14.26 1.21
CA ASP A 118 -9.49 -15.72 1.23
C ASP A 118 -10.92 -16.26 1.35
N ALA A 119 -11.40 -16.99 0.35
CA ALA A 119 -12.76 -17.50 0.29
C ALA A 119 -13.12 -18.45 1.45
N ALA A 120 -12.15 -19.10 2.09
CA ALA A 120 -12.38 -19.94 3.26
C ALA A 120 -12.51 -19.14 4.57
N LYS A 121 -11.77 -18.02 4.67
CA LYS A 121 -11.72 -17.20 5.90
C LYS A 121 -12.75 -16.07 5.90
N GLY A 122 -13.03 -15.47 4.74
CA GLY A 122 -13.89 -14.30 4.60
C GLY A 122 -13.18 -13.00 5.00
N VAL A 123 -13.94 -12.06 5.59
CA VAL A 123 -13.43 -10.73 5.97
C VAL A 123 -12.68 -10.81 7.29
N GLU A 124 -11.39 -10.49 7.25
CA GLU A 124 -10.51 -10.52 8.42
C GLU A 124 -10.19 -9.08 8.90
N GLU A 125 -9.73 -8.94 10.14
CA GLU A 125 -9.53 -7.64 10.81
C GLU A 125 -8.67 -6.66 10.03
N GLN A 126 -7.57 -7.14 9.42
CA GLN A 126 -6.69 -6.28 8.63
C GLN A 126 -7.38 -5.74 7.38
N THR A 127 -8.24 -6.52 6.75
CA THR A 127 -9.06 -6.10 5.60
C THR A 127 -9.94 -4.90 5.96
N ILE A 128 -10.57 -4.94 7.14
CA ILE A 128 -11.41 -3.85 7.65
C ILE A 128 -10.59 -2.56 7.84
N LYS A 129 -9.41 -2.67 8.46
CA LYS A 129 -8.51 -1.52 8.70
C LYS A 129 -8.09 -0.87 7.39
N LEU A 130 -7.68 -1.68 6.40
CA LEU A 130 -7.22 -1.21 5.09
C LEU A 130 -8.34 -0.57 4.27
N LEU A 131 -9.53 -1.16 4.30
CA LEU A 131 -10.71 -0.56 3.66
C LEU A 131 -11.02 0.83 4.23
N ASN A 132 -10.96 1.00 5.55
CA ASN A 132 -11.21 2.29 6.17
C ASN A 132 -10.22 3.35 5.70
N VAL A 133 -8.96 3.00 5.47
CA VAL A 133 -7.97 3.92 4.90
C VAL A 133 -8.31 4.28 3.45
N CYS A 134 -8.71 3.30 2.63
CA CYS A 134 -9.17 3.56 1.27
C CYS A 134 -10.40 4.49 1.25
N ARG A 135 -11.36 4.25 2.15
CA ARG A 135 -12.59 5.07 2.28
C ARG A 135 -12.29 6.51 2.67
N MET A 136 -11.36 6.76 3.59
CA MET A 136 -10.95 8.13 3.96
C MET A 136 -10.41 8.93 2.76
N ARG A 137 -10.04 8.25 1.69
CA ARG A 137 -9.44 8.83 0.48
C ARG A 137 -10.33 8.71 -0.76
N ASN A 138 -11.52 8.14 -0.61
CA ASN A 138 -12.40 7.79 -1.74
C ASN A 138 -11.67 6.95 -2.81
N THR A 139 -10.75 6.07 -2.38
CA THR A 139 -10.02 5.17 -3.28
C THR A 139 -10.94 4.03 -3.69
N PRO A 140 -11.31 3.87 -4.98
CA PRO A 140 -12.14 2.76 -5.43
C PRO A 140 -11.44 1.41 -5.28
N ILE A 141 -12.22 0.38 -4.96
CA ILE A 141 -11.70 -0.96 -4.63
C ILE A 141 -12.36 -2.01 -5.52
N ILE A 142 -11.52 -2.84 -6.16
CA ILE A 142 -11.94 -4.09 -6.80
C ILE A 142 -11.70 -5.21 -5.80
N THR A 143 -12.68 -6.06 -5.56
CA THR A 143 -12.57 -7.21 -4.64
C THR A 143 -12.32 -8.49 -5.40
N PHE A 144 -11.29 -9.23 -5.01
CA PHE A 144 -10.97 -10.56 -5.51
C PHE A 144 -11.11 -11.59 -4.40
N VAL A 145 -12.06 -12.49 -4.54
CA VAL A 145 -12.27 -13.63 -3.66
C VAL A 145 -11.45 -14.80 -4.20
N ASP A 146 -10.29 -15.03 -3.58
CA ASP A 146 -9.27 -15.99 -4.01
C ASP A 146 -9.45 -17.38 -3.36
N LYS A 147 -8.80 -18.38 -3.94
CA LYS A 147 -8.70 -19.76 -3.46
C LYS A 147 -9.97 -20.58 -3.63
N MET A 148 -10.76 -20.30 -4.66
CA MET A 148 -11.95 -21.11 -5.00
C MET A 148 -11.63 -22.58 -5.34
N ASP A 149 -10.35 -22.92 -5.57
CA ASP A 149 -9.85 -24.28 -5.73
C ASP A 149 -9.79 -25.09 -4.42
N ARG A 150 -10.18 -24.51 -3.30
CA ARG A 150 -10.28 -25.14 -1.98
C ARG A 150 -11.72 -25.23 -1.53
N GLU A 151 -11.97 -26.03 -0.49
CA GLU A 151 -13.25 -25.96 0.21
C GLU A 151 -13.37 -24.61 0.90
N VAL A 152 -14.39 -23.86 0.54
CA VAL A 152 -14.60 -22.47 0.94
C VAL A 152 -16.02 -22.28 1.46
N ARG A 153 -16.30 -21.10 1.95
CA ARG A 153 -17.65 -20.70 2.39
C ARG A 153 -18.55 -20.47 1.17
N GLU A 154 -19.85 -20.58 1.39
CA GLU A 154 -20.85 -20.31 0.34
C GLU A 154 -20.67 -18.88 -0.21
N PRO A 155 -20.62 -18.71 -1.55
CA PRO A 155 -20.36 -17.41 -2.17
C PRO A 155 -21.36 -16.32 -1.77
N VAL A 156 -22.63 -16.65 -1.62
CA VAL A 156 -23.67 -15.70 -1.16
C VAL A 156 -23.36 -15.21 0.25
N ALA A 157 -23.01 -16.11 1.17
CA ALA A 157 -22.66 -15.74 2.54
C ALA A 157 -21.38 -14.88 2.61
N LEU A 158 -20.44 -15.07 1.68
CA LEU A 158 -19.26 -14.21 1.57
C LEU A 158 -19.63 -12.80 1.12
N LEU A 159 -20.54 -12.64 0.16
CA LEU A 159 -21.01 -11.31 -0.26
C LEU A 159 -21.73 -10.59 0.88
N GLU A 160 -22.65 -11.29 1.58
CA GLU A 160 -23.36 -10.73 2.74
C GLU A 160 -22.39 -10.27 3.83
N GLU A 161 -21.33 -11.05 4.08
CA GLU A 161 -20.31 -10.67 5.05
C GLU A 161 -19.53 -9.45 4.60
N ILE A 162 -19.09 -9.39 3.32
CA ILE A 162 -18.37 -8.23 2.76
C ILE A 162 -19.25 -6.96 2.92
N GLU A 163 -20.50 -7.01 2.54
CA GLU A 163 -21.43 -5.87 2.67
C GLU A 163 -21.68 -5.48 4.12
N SER A 164 -21.99 -6.47 4.97
CA SER A 164 -22.37 -6.21 6.37
C SER A 164 -21.20 -5.72 7.21
N VAL A 165 -20.00 -6.28 7.02
CA VAL A 165 -18.80 -5.95 7.80
C VAL A 165 -18.10 -4.72 7.24
N LEU A 166 -17.92 -4.68 5.92
CA LEU A 166 -17.17 -3.61 5.28
C LEU A 166 -18.04 -2.38 4.93
N LYS A 167 -19.38 -2.50 4.98
CA LYS A 167 -20.31 -1.40 4.63
C LYS A 167 -20.03 -0.82 3.25
N ILE A 168 -19.87 -1.68 2.26
CA ILE A 168 -19.68 -1.35 0.85
C ILE A 168 -20.58 -2.27 0.04
N ASP A 169 -21.28 -1.74 -0.96
CA ASP A 169 -22.16 -2.53 -1.80
C ASP A 169 -21.34 -3.43 -2.73
N CYS A 170 -21.70 -4.71 -2.81
CA CYS A 170 -21.07 -5.67 -3.70
C CYS A 170 -21.80 -5.73 -5.04
N ALA A 171 -21.03 -5.62 -6.13
CA ALA A 171 -21.49 -5.90 -7.49
C ALA A 171 -20.77 -7.14 -8.02
N PRO A 172 -21.33 -8.35 -7.91
CA PRO A 172 -20.71 -9.55 -8.46
C PRO A 172 -20.52 -9.40 -9.97
N VAL A 173 -19.29 -9.53 -10.44
CA VAL A 173 -18.93 -9.52 -11.87
C VAL A 173 -18.80 -10.94 -12.39
N SER A 174 -18.24 -11.82 -11.59
CA SER A 174 -18.17 -13.24 -11.89
C SER A 174 -18.81 -14.05 -10.79
N TRP A 175 -19.40 -15.22 -11.14
CA TRP A 175 -19.99 -16.15 -10.18
C TRP A 175 -19.35 -17.52 -10.29
N PRO A 176 -18.92 -18.16 -9.20
CA PRO A 176 -18.20 -19.43 -9.25
C PRO A 176 -19.12 -20.61 -9.62
N ILE A 177 -18.60 -21.53 -10.38
CA ILE A 177 -19.25 -22.80 -10.74
C ILE A 177 -18.59 -23.91 -9.92
N GLY A 178 -19.24 -24.29 -8.82
CA GLY A 178 -18.69 -25.19 -7.84
C GLY A 178 -17.55 -24.59 -7.02
N MET A 179 -16.98 -25.36 -6.09
CA MET A 179 -15.85 -24.97 -5.24
C MET A 179 -14.96 -26.17 -4.95
N GLY A 180 -13.73 -25.93 -4.49
CA GLY A 180 -12.78 -26.98 -4.17
C GLY A 180 -12.46 -27.86 -5.38
N LYS A 181 -12.54 -29.17 -5.23
CA LYS A 181 -12.34 -30.13 -6.32
C LYS A 181 -13.42 -30.05 -7.42
N ALA A 182 -14.58 -29.51 -7.08
CA ALA A 182 -15.69 -29.30 -8.00
C ALA A 182 -15.64 -27.92 -8.68
N PHE A 183 -14.63 -27.09 -8.44
CA PHE A 183 -14.49 -25.80 -9.09
C PHE A 183 -14.24 -25.98 -10.59
N ARG A 184 -15.15 -25.47 -11.42
CA ARG A 184 -15.16 -25.63 -12.89
C ARG A 184 -14.85 -24.35 -13.63
N GLY A 185 -14.96 -23.21 -12.97
CA GLY A 185 -14.81 -21.90 -13.57
C GLY A 185 -15.70 -20.85 -12.94
N VAL A 186 -15.91 -19.77 -13.64
CA VAL A 186 -16.87 -18.74 -13.27
C VAL A 186 -17.81 -18.44 -14.43
N PHE A 187 -19.00 -17.96 -14.10
CA PHE A 187 -19.90 -17.33 -15.05
C PHE A 187 -19.72 -15.81 -14.95
N ASP A 188 -19.32 -15.17 -16.04
CA ASP A 188 -19.21 -13.72 -16.16
C ASP A 188 -20.62 -13.14 -16.30
N LEU A 189 -21.05 -12.40 -15.28
CA LEU A 189 -22.41 -11.87 -15.18
C LEU A 189 -22.64 -10.64 -16.08
N LEU A 190 -21.57 -9.90 -16.42
CA LEU A 190 -21.66 -8.74 -17.30
C LEU A 190 -21.69 -9.13 -18.76
N GLN A 191 -20.90 -10.13 -19.14
CA GLN A 191 -20.81 -10.61 -20.52
C GLN A 191 -21.70 -11.81 -20.80
N ASP A 192 -22.44 -12.30 -19.78
CA ASP A 192 -23.34 -13.47 -19.85
C ASP A 192 -22.68 -14.68 -20.49
N ARG A 193 -21.46 -15.04 -20.04
CA ARG A 193 -20.64 -16.11 -20.62
C ARG A 193 -19.92 -16.95 -19.57
N LEU A 194 -19.66 -18.21 -19.97
CA LEU A 194 -18.82 -19.13 -19.19
C LEU A 194 -17.33 -18.79 -19.38
N VAL A 195 -16.58 -18.69 -18.30
CA VAL A 195 -15.12 -18.73 -18.26
C VAL A 195 -14.70 -20.04 -17.58
N ARG A 196 -14.26 -21.02 -18.41
CA ARG A 196 -13.96 -22.37 -17.95
C ARG A 196 -12.61 -22.45 -17.24
N PHE A 197 -12.56 -23.18 -16.15
CA PHE A 197 -11.33 -23.55 -15.46
C PHE A 197 -10.89 -24.97 -15.89
N THR A 198 -9.62 -25.12 -16.32
CA THR A 198 -9.02 -26.43 -16.61
C THR A 198 -7.79 -26.59 -15.71
N PRO A 199 -7.81 -27.54 -14.76
CA PRO A 199 -6.67 -27.78 -13.86
C PRO A 199 -5.42 -28.17 -14.65
N GLY A 200 -4.29 -27.50 -14.35
CA GLY A 200 -2.99 -27.83 -14.94
C GLY A 200 -2.66 -27.13 -16.27
N GLU A 201 -3.60 -26.43 -16.89
CA GLU A 201 -3.27 -25.52 -17.99
C GLU A 201 -2.65 -24.24 -17.46
N GLU A 202 -1.39 -24.02 -17.84
CA GLU A 202 -0.77 -22.69 -17.67
C GLU A 202 -1.36 -21.74 -18.71
N ARG A 203 -2.47 -21.07 -18.39
CA ARG A 203 -3.01 -20.01 -19.23
C ARG A 203 -2.02 -18.85 -19.23
N ARG A 204 -1.26 -18.71 -20.32
CA ARG A 204 -0.38 -17.56 -20.59
C ARG A 204 -1.04 -16.51 -21.45
N THR A 205 -2.10 -16.89 -22.17
CA THR A 205 -2.94 -16.03 -23.01
C THR A 205 -4.36 -16.56 -22.95
N ALA A 206 -5.36 -15.70 -23.16
CA ALA A 206 -6.70 -16.15 -23.48
C ALA A 206 -6.57 -17.03 -24.73
N SER A 207 -6.71 -18.34 -24.59
CA SER A 207 -6.72 -19.22 -25.73
C SER A 207 -7.93 -18.85 -26.58
N GLU A 208 -7.70 -18.51 -27.84
CA GLU A 208 -8.76 -18.30 -28.84
C GLU A 208 -9.67 -19.53 -28.99
N ASP A 209 -9.27 -20.68 -28.41
CA ASP A 209 -9.97 -21.97 -28.47
C ASP A 209 -10.92 -22.26 -27.30
N SER A 210 -11.13 -21.35 -26.34
CA SER A 210 -12.22 -21.54 -25.39
C SER A 210 -13.53 -21.30 -26.10
N GLU A 211 -14.20 -22.37 -26.49
CA GLU A 211 -15.59 -22.34 -27.03
C GLU A 211 -16.43 -21.40 -26.17
N LEU A 212 -16.77 -20.24 -26.72
CA LEU A 212 -17.55 -19.21 -26.04
C LEU A 212 -18.96 -19.78 -25.81
N ILE A 213 -19.25 -20.15 -24.57
CA ILE A 213 -20.60 -20.52 -24.15
C ILE A 213 -21.24 -19.28 -23.54
N THR A 214 -22.16 -18.68 -24.29
CA THR A 214 -22.91 -17.50 -23.85
C THR A 214 -24.32 -17.87 -23.46
N GLY A 215 -24.84 -17.16 -22.46
CA GLY A 215 -26.19 -17.35 -21.93
C GLY A 215 -26.29 -18.40 -20.83
N ILE A 216 -26.83 -18.01 -19.68
CA ILE A 216 -27.04 -18.93 -18.54
C ILE A 216 -28.04 -20.07 -18.86
N ALA A 217 -28.94 -19.84 -19.82
CA ALA A 217 -29.90 -20.83 -20.29
C ALA A 217 -29.33 -21.81 -21.33
N ASN A 218 -28.06 -21.63 -21.74
CA ASN A 218 -27.44 -22.45 -22.76
C ASN A 218 -27.39 -23.93 -22.35
N PRO A 219 -28.00 -24.87 -23.12
CA PRO A 219 -28.06 -26.31 -22.76
C PRO A 219 -26.66 -26.97 -22.73
N ARG A 220 -25.65 -26.38 -23.31
CA ARG A 220 -24.26 -26.86 -23.22
C ARG A 220 -23.72 -26.79 -21.79
N LEU A 221 -24.23 -25.89 -20.94
CA LEU A 221 -23.89 -25.85 -19.53
C LEU A 221 -24.31 -27.14 -18.82
N ASP A 222 -25.52 -27.62 -19.09
CA ASP A 222 -26.02 -28.86 -18.54
C ASP A 222 -25.19 -30.08 -18.98
N ALA A 223 -24.73 -30.09 -20.22
CA ALA A 223 -23.86 -31.13 -20.73
C ALA A 223 -22.46 -31.12 -20.11
N LEU A 224 -21.91 -29.95 -19.85
CA LEU A 224 -20.56 -29.80 -19.27
C LEU A 224 -20.53 -29.94 -17.76
N PHE A 225 -21.55 -29.45 -17.06
CA PHE A 225 -21.62 -29.38 -15.59
C PHE A 225 -22.99 -29.84 -15.10
N PRO A 226 -23.35 -31.13 -15.31
CA PRO A 226 -24.70 -31.63 -15.01
C PRO A 226 -25.10 -31.53 -13.54
N GLN A 227 -24.15 -31.50 -12.64
CA GLN A 227 -24.39 -31.38 -11.19
C GLN A 227 -24.46 -29.94 -10.71
N GLU A 228 -23.64 -29.06 -11.30
CA GLU A 228 -23.44 -27.68 -10.85
C GLU A 228 -24.41 -26.69 -11.51
N THR A 229 -24.91 -26.96 -12.73
CA THR A 229 -25.69 -26.01 -13.51
C THR A 229 -27.01 -25.59 -12.85
N ALA A 230 -27.69 -26.49 -12.18
CA ALA A 230 -28.96 -26.16 -11.50
C ALA A 230 -28.73 -25.18 -10.34
N ALA A 231 -27.71 -25.43 -9.54
CA ALA A 231 -27.30 -24.51 -8.46
C ALA A 231 -26.85 -23.17 -9.02
N LEU A 232 -26.01 -23.19 -10.07
CA LEU A 232 -25.54 -21.98 -10.73
C LEU A 232 -26.69 -21.08 -11.21
N ARG A 233 -27.70 -21.65 -11.87
CA ARG A 233 -28.89 -20.89 -12.33
C ARG A 233 -29.66 -20.29 -11.17
N HIS A 234 -29.86 -21.07 -10.12
CA HIS A 234 -30.55 -20.60 -8.92
C HIS A 234 -29.80 -19.43 -8.28
N ASP A 235 -28.48 -19.56 -8.11
CA ASP A 235 -27.65 -18.53 -7.51
C ASP A 235 -27.63 -17.26 -8.35
N ILE A 236 -27.51 -17.38 -9.69
CA ILE A 236 -27.52 -16.23 -10.59
C ILE A 236 -28.88 -15.52 -10.56
N ASP A 237 -29.99 -16.25 -10.50
CA ASP A 237 -31.32 -15.65 -10.37
C ASP A 237 -31.45 -14.90 -9.05
N LEU A 238 -30.96 -15.49 -7.95
CA LEU A 238 -30.91 -14.85 -6.64
C LEU A 238 -30.08 -13.56 -6.68
N ILE A 239 -28.86 -13.64 -7.19
CA ILE A 239 -27.93 -12.51 -7.30
C ILE A 239 -28.52 -11.37 -8.15
N ARG A 240 -29.06 -11.70 -9.31
CA ARG A 240 -29.71 -10.71 -10.18
C ARG A 240 -30.91 -10.01 -9.55
N SER A 241 -31.57 -10.66 -8.60
CA SER A 241 -32.72 -10.11 -7.88
C SER A 241 -32.34 -9.36 -6.60
N ALA A 242 -31.23 -9.73 -5.94
CA ALA A 242 -30.86 -9.24 -4.61
C ALA A 242 -29.67 -8.27 -4.62
N SER A 243 -28.72 -8.42 -5.55
CA SER A 243 -27.53 -7.57 -5.60
C SER A 243 -27.72 -6.38 -6.56
N SER A 244 -27.05 -5.28 -6.25
CA SER A 244 -26.99 -4.13 -7.14
C SER A 244 -26.15 -4.46 -8.37
N PRO A 245 -26.59 -4.10 -9.60
CA PRO A 245 -25.75 -4.23 -10.78
C PRO A 245 -24.51 -3.33 -10.65
N PHE A 246 -23.44 -3.70 -11.36
CA PHE A 246 -22.22 -2.87 -11.38
C PHE A 246 -22.52 -1.48 -11.99
N ASP A 247 -22.17 -0.45 -11.22
CA ASP A 247 -22.27 0.95 -11.62
C ASP A 247 -20.89 1.61 -11.46
N LEU A 248 -20.38 2.14 -12.59
CA LEU A 248 -19.03 2.72 -12.62
C LEU A 248 -18.92 3.97 -11.72
N ASP A 249 -19.95 4.80 -11.65
CA ASP A 249 -19.93 6.03 -10.84
C ASP A 249 -19.95 5.68 -9.35
N GLU A 250 -20.73 4.68 -8.93
CA GLU A 250 -20.75 4.18 -7.56
C GLU A 250 -19.40 3.54 -7.16
N PHE A 251 -18.78 2.79 -8.09
CA PHE A 251 -17.44 2.24 -7.91
C PHE A 251 -16.39 3.35 -7.75
N LEU A 252 -16.36 4.32 -8.67
CA LEU A 252 -15.41 5.44 -8.62
C LEU A 252 -15.62 6.31 -7.37
N ALA A 253 -16.82 6.39 -6.85
CA ALA A 253 -17.12 7.07 -5.59
C ALA A 253 -16.79 6.25 -4.34
N GLY A 254 -16.29 5.02 -4.48
CA GLY A 254 -15.93 4.13 -3.37
C GLY A 254 -17.12 3.59 -2.58
N ARG A 255 -18.34 3.63 -3.14
CA ARG A 255 -19.57 3.12 -2.52
C ARG A 255 -19.87 1.69 -2.92
N GLN A 256 -19.41 1.26 -4.11
CA GLN A 256 -19.60 -0.09 -4.64
C GLN A 256 -18.24 -0.74 -4.93
N THR A 257 -18.16 -2.06 -4.76
CA THR A 257 -17.00 -2.87 -5.16
C THR A 257 -17.41 -3.95 -6.15
N PRO A 258 -16.82 -4.00 -7.36
CA PRO A 258 -16.98 -5.15 -8.25
C PRO A 258 -16.27 -6.37 -7.64
N VAL A 259 -16.96 -7.52 -7.57
CA VAL A 259 -16.47 -8.73 -6.94
C VAL A 259 -16.17 -9.80 -7.99
N PHE A 260 -14.94 -10.30 -7.98
CA PHE A 260 -14.45 -11.39 -8.81
C PHE A 260 -14.14 -12.61 -7.96
N PHE A 261 -14.47 -13.79 -8.45
CA PHE A 261 -14.12 -15.07 -7.83
C PHE A 261 -13.05 -15.77 -8.68
N GLY A 262 -12.06 -16.39 -8.01
CA GLY A 262 -11.00 -17.06 -8.76
C GLY A 262 -10.05 -17.90 -7.92
N SER A 263 -8.94 -18.29 -8.56
CA SER A 263 -7.83 -19.00 -7.95
C SER A 263 -6.51 -18.47 -8.50
N GLY A 264 -5.88 -17.57 -7.74
CA GLY A 264 -4.62 -16.94 -8.15
C GLY A 264 -3.52 -17.96 -8.41
N ILE A 265 -3.41 -19.00 -7.57
CA ILE A 265 -2.39 -20.05 -7.77
C ILE A 265 -2.54 -20.78 -9.11
N ASN A 266 -3.76 -20.90 -9.60
CA ASN A 266 -4.09 -21.56 -10.86
C ASN A 266 -4.25 -20.57 -12.03
N ASN A 267 -3.83 -19.32 -11.88
CA ASN A 267 -3.96 -18.24 -12.89
C ASN A 267 -5.41 -17.93 -13.30
N PHE A 268 -6.39 -18.25 -12.46
CA PHE A 268 -7.79 -18.15 -12.82
C PHE A 268 -8.44 -16.90 -12.20
N GLY A 269 -9.14 -16.10 -13.00
CA GLY A 269 -9.74 -14.83 -12.59
C GLY A 269 -8.76 -13.64 -12.61
N VAL A 270 -7.47 -13.87 -12.85
CA VAL A 270 -6.42 -12.84 -12.79
C VAL A 270 -6.46 -11.91 -13.99
N GLN A 271 -6.69 -12.45 -15.17
CA GLN A 271 -6.79 -11.66 -16.40
C GLN A 271 -8.01 -10.75 -16.38
N GLU A 272 -9.12 -11.25 -15.86
CA GLU A 272 -10.37 -10.51 -15.70
C GLU A 272 -10.18 -9.29 -14.76
N ILE A 273 -9.42 -9.46 -13.66
CA ILE A 273 -9.07 -8.35 -12.77
C ILE A 273 -8.18 -7.35 -13.49
N LEU A 274 -7.18 -7.80 -14.23
CA LEU A 274 -6.26 -6.91 -14.95
C LEU A 274 -7.02 -6.10 -16.02
N GLN A 275 -7.98 -6.74 -16.70
CA GLN A 275 -8.85 -6.07 -17.64
C GLN A 275 -9.74 -5.02 -16.95
N ALA A 276 -10.37 -5.39 -15.84
CA ALA A 276 -11.19 -4.50 -15.03
C ALA A 276 -10.39 -3.28 -14.50
N LEU A 277 -9.14 -3.49 -14.09
CA LEU A 277 -8.25 -2.41 -13.69
C LEU A 277 -7.96 -1.42 -14.82
N VAL A 278 -7.73 -1.91 -16.03
CA VAL A 278 -7.51 -1.05 -17.19
C VAL A 278 -8.77 -0.29 -17.58
N GLU A 279 -9.93 -0.94 -17.58
CA GLU A 279 -11.19 -0.37 -18.03
C GLU A 279 -11.85 0.55 -17.00
N TRP A 280 -11.83 0.17 -15.72
CA TRP A 280 -12.63 0.83 -14.67
C TRP A 280 -11.82 1.65 -13.67
N ALA A 281 -10.57 1.25 -13.37
CA ALA A 281 -9.78 2.06 -12.45
C ALA A 281 -9.54 3.45 -13.03
N PRO A 282 -9.65 4.51 -12.21
CA PRO A 282 -9.49 5.86 -12.70
C PRO A 282 -8.05 6.11 -13.17
N PRO A 283 -7.85 6.99 -14.14
CA PRO A 283 -6.53 7.59 -14.38
C PRO A 283 -6.10 8.39 -13.15
N PRO A 284 -4.86 8.90 -13.10
CA PRO A 284 -4.40 9.75 -12.01
C PRO A 284 -5.40 10.84 -11.65
N GLN A 285 -5.72 10.96 -10.36
CA GLN A 285 -6.74 11.88 -9.87
C GLN A 285 -6.13 13.20 -9.38
N PRO A 286 -6.89 14.32 -9.43
CA PRO A 286 -6.49 15.59 -8.84
C PRO A 286 -6.16 15.42 -7.34
N ARG A 287 -5.13 16.15 -6.87
CA ARG A 287 -4.65 16.07 -5.49
C ARG A 287 -4.63 17.42 -4.80
N ASP A 288 -4.95 17.40 -3.50
CA ASP A 288 -4.86 18.60 -2.66
C ASP A 288 -3.38 18.97 -2.44
N GLY A 289 -2.98 20.12 -2.95
CA GLY A 289 -1.66 20.72 -2.78
C GLY A 289 -1.57 21.69 -1.59
N GLY A 290 -2.59 21.73 -0.74
CA GLY A 290 -2.68 22.60 0.43
C GLY A 290 -3.30 23.95 0.13
N GLU A 291 -2.80 24.69 -0.84
CA GLU A 291 -3.38 25.98 -1.26
C GLU A 291 -4.37 25.84 -2.41
N ARG A 292 -4.21 24.81 -3.22
CA ARG A 292 -5.11 24.50 -4.35
C ARG A 292 -5.12 23.02 -4.70
N ILE A 293 -6.09 22.63 -5.48
CA ILE A 293 -6.11 21.32 -6.13
C ILE A 293 -5.17 21.33 -7.34
N VAL A 294 -4.30 20.34 -7.43
CA VAL A 294 -3.37 20.11 -8.54
C VAL A 294 -3.95 19.08 -9.48
N HIS A 295 -4.13 19.44 -10.77
CA HIS A 295 -4.63 18.51 -11.78
C HIS A 295 -3.49 17.74 -12.46
N PRO A 296 -3.65 16.43 -12.72
CA PRO A 296 -2.59 15.60 -13.28
C PRO A 296 -2.05 16.07 -14.63
N ALA A 297 -2.89 16.69 -15.45
CA ALA A 297 -2.53 17.18 -16.79
C ALA A 297 -1.96 18.62 -16.80
N GLU A 298 -1.69 19.23 -15.64
CA GLU A 298 -0.99 20.52 -15.57
C GLU A 298 0.45 20.38 -16.04
N ALA A 299 0.96 21.40 -16.76
CA ALA A 299 2.31 21.36 -17.30
C ALA A 299 3.43 21.39 -16.23
N PRO A 300 3.31 22.18 -15.13
CA PRO A 300 4.35 22.20 -14.09
C PRO A 300 4.48 20.84 -13.39
N PHE A 301 5.72 20.38 -13.26
CA PHE A 301 6.03 19.13 -12.56
C PHE A 301 5.85 19.30 -11.05
N THR A 302 5.08 18.38 -10.46
CA THR A 302 4.90 18.31 -9.00
C THR A 302 4.76 16.86 -8.53
N GLY A 303 5.03 16.63 -7.26
CA GLY A 303 4.78 15.36 -6.61
C GLY A 303 5.32 15.28 -5.19
N PHE A 304 5.26 14.10 -4.60
CA PHE A 304 5.66 13.88 -3.22
C PHE A 304 6.36 12.54 -2.98
N VAL A 305 7.20 12.50 -1.96
CA VAL A 305 7.87 11.29 -1.47
C VAL A 305 6.93 10.56 -0.51
N PHE A 306 6.55 9.32 -0.83
CA PHE A 306 5.69 8.52 0.06
C PHE A 306 6.44 7.40 0.78
N LYS A 307 7.64 7.04 0.31
CA LYS A 307 8.46 5.98 0.88
C LYS A 307 9.93 6.25 0.67
N ILE A 308 10.75 5.85 1.63
CA ILE A 308 12.21 5.79 1.50
C ILE A 308 12.65 4.36 1.80
N GLN A 309 13.59 3.86 1.03
CA GLN A 309 14.14 2.54 1.21
C GLN A 309 15.65 2.54 0.98
N ALA A 310 16.41 2.02 1.94
CA ALA A 310 17.85 1.88 1.83
C ALA A 310 18.25 0.44 1.50
N ASN A 311 19.48 0.30 1.00
CA ASN A 311 20.17 -0.98 0.82
C ASN A 311 19.39 -2.01 0.01
N MET A 312 18.62 -1.57 -1.00
CA MET A 312 17.92 -2.48 -1.92
C MET A 312 18.91 -3.34 -2.73
N ASP A 313 20.12 -2.82 -3.00
CA ASP A 313 21.24 -3.61 -3.51
C ASP A 313 22.23 -3.88 -2.35
N PRO A 314 22.45 -5.15 -1.95
CA PRO A 314 23.40 -5.49 -0.88
C PRO A 314 24.83 -5.04 -1.15
N LYS A 315 25.19 -4.80 -2.41
CA LYS A 315 26.54 -4.36 -2.83
C LYS A 315 26.72 -2.84 -2.77
N HIS A 316 25.63 -2.09 -2.79
CA HIS A 316 25.62 -0.64 -2.80
C HIS A 316 24.78 -0.11 -1.62
N ARG A 317 25.36 0.77 -0.81
CA ARG A 317 24.62 1.49 0.25
C ARG A 317 23.87 2.66 -0.37
N ASP A 318 22.88 2.34 -1.20
CA ASP A 318 22.00 3.33 -1.81
C ASP A 318 20.72 3.54 -0.98
N ARG A 319 20.20 4.74 -1.04
CA ARG A 319 18.86 5.07 -0.52
C ARG A 319 18.04 5.62 -1.68
N ILE A 320 16.84 5.10 -1.81
CA ILE A 320 15.91 5.51 -2.87
C ILE A 320 14.68 6.12 -2.20
N ALA A 321 14.34 7.32 -2.62
CA ALA A 321 13.06 7.94 -2.32
C ALA A 321 12.07 7.58 -3.44
N PHE A 322 10.96 6.93 -3.08
CA PHE A 322 9.86 6.64 -3.99
C PHE A 322 8.96 7.86 -4.05
N PHE A 323 8.83 8.39 -5.23
CA PHE A 323 8.17 9.65 -5.50
C PHE A 323 6.97 9.43 -6.43
N ARG A 324 5.78 9.87 -6.01
CA ARG A 324 4.58 9.91 -6.83
C ARG A 324 4.56 11.20 -7.62
N VAL A 325 4.54 11.12 -8.94
CA VAL A 325 4.32 12.28 -9.81
C VAL A 325 2.83 12.64 -9.78
N CYS A 326 2.52 13.89 -9.43
CA CYS A 326 1.15 14.41 -9.31
C CYS A 326 0.71 15.25 -10.50
N SER A 327 1.63 15.98 -11.13
CA SER A 327 1.39 16.75 -12.35
C SER A 327 2.66 16.89 -13.18
N GLY A 328 2.49 17.28 -14.44
CA GLY A 328 3.59 17.57 -15.35
C GLY A 328 4.35 16.34 -15.83
N ARG A 329 5.53 16.62 -16.36
CA ARG A 329 6.42 15.61 -16.95
C ARG A 329 7.84 15.77 -16.38
N TYR A 330 8.40 14.68 -15.90
CA TYR A 330 9.81 14.61 -15.56
C TYR A 330 10.66 14.68 -16.83
N THR A 331 11.73 15.49 -16.77
CA THR A 331 12.80 15.49 -17.76
C THR A 331 14.15 15.36 -17.06
N PRO A 332 15.13 14.64 -17.65
CA PRO A 332 16.43 14.43 -17.04
C PRO A 332 17.10 15.74 -16.64
N ALA A 333 17.59 15.79 -15.42
CA ALA A 333 18.33 16.92 -14.86
C ALA A 333 17.50 18.21 -14.66
N MET A 334 16.16 18.12 -14.66
CA MET A 334 15.30 19.26 -14.35
C MET A 334 15.58 19.80 -12.94
N LYS A 335 15.26 21.06 -12.74
CA LYS A 335 15.38 21.76 -11.45
C LYS A 335 14.01 21.80 -10.79
N VAL A 336 13.97 21.47 -9.52
CA VAL A 336 12.75 21.51 -8.71
C VAL A 336 13.00 22.21 -7.38
N GLN A 337 11.96 22.84 -6.85
CA GLN A 337 11.97 23.42 -5.52
C GLN A 337 11.61 22.34 -4.50
N HIS A 338 12.49 22.10 -3.54
CA HIS A 338 12.22 21.26 -2.38
C HIS A 338 11.51 22.10 -1.32
N GLN A 339 10.23 21.88 -1.12
CA GLN A 339 9.37 22.76 -0.34
C GLN A 339 9.79 22.84 1.15
N ARG A 340 10.05 21.71 1.80
CA ARG A 340 10.42 21.67 3.23
C ARG A 340 11.69 22.43 3.55
N ILE A 341 12.72 22.36 2.71
CA ILE A 341 14.00 23.02 2.96
C ILE A 341 14.15 24.37 2.24
N GLY A 342 13.15 24.75 1.41
CA GLY A 342 13.14 26.04 0.71
C GLY A 342 14.28 26.24 -0.30
N ARG A 343 14.79 25.16 -0.91
CA ARG A 343 15.94 25.22 -1.82
C ARG A 343 15.66 24.52 -3.14
N GLU A 344 16.23 25.06 -4.21
CA GLU A 344 16.27 24.39 -5.50
C GLU A 344 17.21 23.18 -5.44
N MET A 345 16.77 22.07 -6.01
CA MET A 345 17.58 20.88 -6.23
C MET A 345 17.45 20.40 -7.68
N LYS A 346 18.48 19.72 -8.17
CA LYS A 346 18.46 19.11 -9.49
C LYS A 346 18.06 17.64 -9.36
N LEU A 347 17.01 17.24 -10.06
CA LEU A 347 16.67 15.83 -10.20
C LEU A 347 17.63 15.21 -11.19
N GLY A 348 18.47 14.30 -10.70
CA GLY A 348 19.37 13.50 -11.53
C GLY A 348 18.60 12.45 -12.34
N ASN A 349 19.27 11.36 -12.70
CA ASN A 349 18.60 10.23 -13.32
C ASN A 349 17.65 9.59 -12.31
N VAL A 350 16.37 9.54 -12.65
CA VAL A 350 15.37 8.80 -11.87
C VAL A 350 15.26 7.37 -12.40
N MET A 351 14.71 6.50 -11.58
CA MET A 351 14.53 5.10 -11.90
C MET A 351 13.05 4.74 -11.95
N THR A 352 12.70 3.83 -12.83
CA THR A 352 11.45 3.07 -12.78
C THR A 352 11.76 1.62 -12.39
N PHE A 353 10.76 0.94 -11.89
CA PHE A 353 10.90 -0.39 -11.31
C PHE A 353 10.18 -1.41 -12.20
N MET A 354 10.91 -2.04 -13.12
CA MET A 354 10.38 -3.07 -13.99
C MET A 354 10.64 -4.45 -13.38
N ALA A 355 9.62 -5.02 -12.76
CA ALA A 355 9.73 -6.29 -12.02
C ALA A 355 10.91 -6.28 -11.03
N ASN A 356 12.00 -7.00 -11.33
CA ASN A 356 13.21 -7.06 -10.48
C ASN A 356 14.31 -6.09 -10.90
N GLU A 357 14.11 -5.31 -11.96
CA GLU A 357 15.15 -4.45 -12.52
C GLU A 357 14.83 -2.97 -12.28
N ARG A 358 15.88 -2.21 -11.97
CA ARG A 358 15.84 -0.75 -11.93
C ARG A 358 16.31 -0.24 -13.28
N VAL A 359 15.44 0.43 -13.97
CA VAL A 359 15.75 1.01 -15.28
C VAL A 359 15.79 2.52 -15.14
N ALA A 360 16.87 3.14 -15.65
CA ALA A 360 16.92 4.60 -15.72
C ALA A 360 15.77 5.11 -16.61
N SER A 361 14.90 5.92 -16.05
CA SER A 361 13.80 6.52 -16.77
C SER A 361 14.21 7.87 -17.34
N GLN A 362 13.83 8.11 -18.59
CA GLN A 362 14.02 9.39 -19.25
C GLN A 362 12.74 10.23 -19.30
N ASP A 363 11.62 9.62 -18.96
CA ASP A 363 10.29 10.23 -19.01
C ASP A 363 9.40 9.62 -17.92
N ALA A 364 8.65 10.48 -17.22
CA ALA A 364 7.59 10.08 -16.30
C ALA A 364 6.56 11.20 -16.22
N VAL A 365 5.29 10.83 -16.13
CA VAL A 365 4.17 11.77 -16.04
C VAL A 365 3.34 11.52 -14.79
N ALA A 366 2.36 12.38 -14.52
CA ALA A 366 1.43 12.18 -13.42
C ALA A 366 0.85 10.76 -13.43
N GLY A 367 0.86 10.12 -12.28
CA GLY A 367 0.50 8.70 -12.12
C GLY A 367 1.71 7.79 -11.94
N ASP A 368 2.84 8.11 -12.54
CA ASP A 368 4.04 7.27 -12.42
C ASP A 368 4.66 7.36 -11.02
N ILE A 369 5.28 6.26 -10.62
CA ILE A 369 6.12 6.18 -9.43
C ILE A 369 7.57 6.10 -9.88
N ILE A 370 8.37 7.06 -9.46
CA ILE A 370 9.80 7.12 -9.78
C ILE A 370 10.66 6.98 -8.52
N GLY A 371 11.82 6.39 -8.67
CA GLY A 371 12.86 6.32 -7.65
C GLY A 371 13.87 7.43 -7.82
N ILE A 372 14.09 8.21 -6.78
CA ILE A 372 15.09 9.29 -6.73
C ILE A 372 16.21 8.86 -5.80
N HIS A 373 17.46 8.93 -6.25
CA HIS A 373 18.61 8.71 -5.36
C HIS A 373 18.60 9.72 -4.21
N ASN A 374 18.54 9.21 -2.98
CA ASN A 374 18.46 10.03 -1.77
C ASN A 374 19.77 10.01 -0.99
N HIS A 375 20.50 11.10 -1.02
CA HIS A 375 21.72 11.28 -0.23
C HIS A 375 21.44 11.76 1.22
N GLY A 376 20.22 11.56 1.74
CA GLY A 376 19.79 11.96 3.07
C GLY A 376 19.09 13.32 3.13
N GLN A 377 18.74 13.90 1.99
CA GLN A 377 18.04 15.19 1.92
C GLN A 377 16.51 15.02 1.87
N LEU A 378 16.02 13.97 1.19
CA LEU A 378 14.61 13.72 1.05
C LEU A 378 14.09 12.92 2.24
N GLN A 379 12.91 13.30 2.72
CA GLN A 379 12.14 12.63 3.77
C GLN A 379 10.76 12.23 3.23
N ILE A 380 10.11 11.27 3.90
CA ILE A 380 8.72 10.93 3.61
C ILE A 380 7.85 12.17 3.86
N GLY A 381 6.94 12.47 2.92
CA GLY A 381 6.11 13.68 2.94
C GLY A 381 6.71 14.88 2.20
N ASP A 382 7.97 14.83 1.78
CA ASP A 382 8.57 15.92 1.03
C ASP A 382 7.87 16.14 -0.31
N THR A 383 7.53 17.39 -0.58
CA THR A 383 6.96 17.85 -1.84
C THR A 383 8.05 18.51 -2.69
N LEU A 384 8.09 18.11 -3.96
CA LEU A 384 8.95 18.73 -4.98
C LEU A 384 8.05 19.35 -6.05
N THR A 385 8.38 20.59 -6.46
CA THR A 385 7.60 21.35 -7.46
C THR A 385 8.49 22.08 -8.43
N GLU A 386 7.99 22.43 -9.59
CA GLU A 386 8.65 23.29 -10.55
C GLU A 386 8.33 24.77 -10.24
N GLY A 387 8.77 25.23 -9.04
CA GLY A 387 8.75 26.64 -8.63
C GLY A 387 7.53 27.13 -7.85
N GLU A 388 6.43 26.38 -7.82
CA GLU A 388 5.22 26.74 -7.05
C GLU A 388 5.32 26.28 -5.60
N SER A 389 4.81 27.09 -4.65
CA SER A 389 4.73 26.70 -3.24
C SER A 389 3.50 25.85 -3.01
N LEU A 390 3.67 24.54 -2.92
CA LEU A 390 2.64 23.54 -2.66
C LEU A 390 3.09 22.57 -1.57
N GLY A 391 2.15 21.93 -0.89
CA GLY A 391 2.42 20.89 0.10
C GLY A 391 1.39 19.78 0.02
N PHE A 392 1.73 18.65 -0.62
CA PHE A 392 0.85 17.48 -0.62
C PHE A 392 0.77 16.90 0.78
N LYS A 393 -0.46 16.79 1.29
CA LYS A 393 -0.78 16.32 2.64
C LYS A 393 -1.36 14.91 2.63
N GLY A 394 -1.53 14.36 3.84
CA GLY A 394 -2.29 13.15 4.06
C GLY A 394 -1.46 11.87 4.12
N ILE A 395 -0.13 11.93 4.32
CA ILE A 395 0.64 10.74 4.70
C ILE A 395 0.61 10.62 6.21
N PRO A 396 -0.21 9.69 6.77
CA PRO A 396 -0.40 9.61 8.21
C PRO A 396 0.82 9.00 8.90
N TYR A 397 1.08 9.48 10.11
CA TYR A 397 2.04 8.93 11.05
C TYR A 397 1.33 8.67 12.37
N PHE A 398 1.15 7.41 12.74
CA PHE A 398 0.34 7.01 13.89
C PHE A 398 1.22 6.83 15.13
N ALA A 399 0.65 7.06 16.32
CA ALA A 399 1.35 6.74 17.55
C ALA A 399 1.55 5.22 17.69
N PRO A 400 2.75 4.78 18.10
CA PRO A 400 3.05 3.35 18.24
C PRO A 400 2.32 2.73 19.42
N GLU A 401 2.14 1.41 19.35
CA GLU A 401 1.46 0.61 20.37
C GLU A 401 2.42 -0.08 21.34
N MET A 402 3.68 -0.27 20.92
CA MET A 402 4.72 -0.95 21.70
C MET A 402 6.00 -0.12 21.76
N PHE A 403 6.68 -0.14 22.91
CA PHE A 403 7.91 0.62 23.11
C PHE A 403 9.02 -0.24 23.68
N ARG A 404 10.25 -0.04 23.16
CA ARG A 404 11.47 -0.71 23.67
C ARG A 404 12.61 0.30 23.77
N VAL A 405 13.45 0.13 24.79
CA VAL A 405 14.75 0.82 24.89
C VAL A 405 15.74 0.04 24.03
N ALA A 406 16.41 0.72 23.11
CA ALA A 406 17.45 0.11 22.28
C ALA A 406 18.84 0.40 22.85
N ARG A 407 19.65 -0.63 23.02
CA ARG A 407 21.06 -0.51 23.39
C ARG A 407 21.92 -1.50 22.61
N PRO A 408 23.19 -1.15 22.33
CA PRO A 408 24.08 -2.08 21.65
C PRO A 408 24.54 -3.17 22.64
N ARG A 409 24.70 -4.42 22.16
CA ARG A 409 25.32 -5.48 22.94
C ARG A 409 26.78 -5.13 23.27
N ASP A 410 27.50 -4.55 22.30
CA ASP A 410 28.84 -4.02 22.43
C ASP A 410 28.79 -2.50 22.62
N PRO A 411 29.16 -1.96 23.80
CA PRO A 411 29.12 -0.51 24.07
C PRO A 411 29.91 0.35 23.08
N PHE A 412 30.98 -0.17 22.46
CA PHE A 412 31.77 0.53 21.45
C PHE A 412 30.99 0.81 20.14
N LYS A 413 29.89 0.10 19.94
CA LYS A 413 29.00 0.27 18.75
C LYS A 413 27.84 1.24 18.96
N ALA A 414 27.84 2.04 20.03
CA ALA A 414 26.76 2.99 20.32
C ALA A 414 26.49 3.98 19.17
N LYS A 415 27.54 4.52 18.56
CA LYS A 415 27.41 5.45 17.41
C LYS A 415 26.82 4.76 16.18
N GLN A 416 27.18 3.50 15.90
CA GLN A 416 26.62 2.72 14.81
C GLN A 416 25.16 2.42 15.05
N LEU A 417 24.78 2.08 16.30
CA LEU A 417 23.38 1.88 16.68
C LEU A 417 22.57 3.15 16.43
N GLN A 418 23.02 4.29 16.95
CA GLN A 418 22.34 5.56 16.79
C GLN A 418 22.15 5.91 15.31
N LYS A 419 23.22 5.78 14.49
CA LYS A 419 23.14 6.02 13.05
C LYS A 419 22.17 5.06 12.36
N GLY A 420 22.21 3.76 12.70
CA GLY A 420 21.32 2.75 12.13
C GLY A 420 19.87 3.03 12.48
N LEU A 421 19.57 3.32 13.75
CA LEU A 421 18.21 3.62 14.19
C LEU A 421 17.68 4.92 13.56
N GLN A 422 18.49 5.96 13.49
CA GLN A 422 18.10 7.20 12.81
C GLN A 422 17.72 6.93 11.35
N GLN A 423 18.54 6.20 10.60
CA GLN A 423 18.27 5.90 9.19
C GLN A 423 17.05 5.01 9.01
N LEU A 424 16.86 3.98 9.88
CA LEU A 424 15.66 3.13 9.86
C LEU A 424 14.40 3.91 10.26
N GLY A 425 14.52 4.89 11.14
CA GLY A 425 13.45 5.83 11.48
C GLY A 425 13.06 6.73 10.30
N GLU A 426 14.05 7.30 9.61
CA GLU A 426 13.84 8.11 8.40
C GLU A 426 13.19 7.32 7.24
N GLU A 427 13.42 6.01 7.18
CA GLU A 427 12.74 5.09 6.24
C GLU A 427 11.32 4.74 6.69
N GLY A 428 10.96 5.04 7.94
CA GLY A 428 9.69 4.64 8.54
C GLY A 428 9.58 3.13 8.82
N ALA A 429 10.72 2.43 8.93
CA ALA A 429 10.75 1.01 9.31
C ALA A 429 10.43 0.80 10.79
N ILE A 430 10.73 1.79 11.61
CA ILE A 430 10.46 1.85 13.05
C ILE A 430 10.35 3.32 13.46
N GLN A 431 9.59 3.61 14.50
CA GLN A 431 9.58 4.96 15.08
C GLN A 431 10.70 5.08 16.10
N VAL A 432 11.43 6.20 16.08
CA VAL A 432 12.55 6.45 16.98
C VAL A 432 12.26 7.72 17.76
N PHE A 433 12.39 7.63 19.09
CA PHE A 433 12.25 8.75 19.99
C PHE A 433 13.51 8.90 20.83
N GLU A 434 13.90 10.12 21.11
CA GLU A 434 14.99 10.43 22.02
C GLU A 434 14.43 11.17 23.23
N THR A 435 14.59 10.58 24.44
CA THR A 435 14.13 11.22 25.68
C THR A 435 14.90 12.52 25.92
N VAL A 436 14.20 13.58 26.32
CA VAL A 436 14.80 14.90 26.57
C VAL A 436 15.79 14.85 27.74
N SER A 437 15.42 14.15 28.83
CA SER A 437 16.16 14.13 30.09
C SER A 437 17.42 13.26 30.06
N SER A 438 17.33 12.05 29.47
CA SER A 438 18.42 11.04 29.54
C SER A 438 19.09 10.74 28.21
N LYS A 439 18.59 11.32 27.11
CA LYS A 439 19.05 11.03 25.75
C LYS A 439 19.00 9.53 25.40
N THR A 440 18.05 8.83 26.00
CA THR A 440 17.83 7.40 25.74
C THR A 440 17.07 7.24 24.44
N LEU A 441 17.52 6.30 23.60
CA LEU A 441 16.84 5.94 22.36
C LEU A 441 15.73 4.92 22.64
N LEU A 442 14.51 5.33 22.31
CA LEU A 442 13.30 4.51 22.40
C LEU A 442 12.83 4.17 21.01
N LEU A 443 12.42 2.93 20.83
CA LEU A 443 11.78 2.47 19.60
C LEU A 443 10.30 2.31 19.85
N GLY A 444 9.50 2.80 18.91
CA GLY A 444 8.06 2.61 18.86
C GLY A 444 7.66 1.79 17.66
N ALA A 445 6.79 0.81 17.85
CA ALA A 445 6.30 -0.10 16.82
C ALA A 445 4.80 -0.35 16.96
N VAL A 446 4.16 -0.79 15.87
CA VAL A 446 2.79 -1.31 15.89
C VAL A 446 2.78 -2.72 16.47
N GLY A 447 3.81 -3.54 16.15
CA GLY A 447 3.88 -4.91 16.63
C GLY A 447 5.31 -5.44 16.83
N GLN A 448 5.37 -6.64 17.41
CA GLN A 448 6.63 -7.28 17.82
C GLN A 448 7.57 -7.57 16.63
N LEU A 449 7.02 -7.93 15.48
CA LEU A 449 7.80 -8.31 14.30
C LEU A 449 8.64 -7.15 13.74
N GLN A 450 8.19 -5.90 13.92
CA GLN A 450 8.99 -4.73 13.52
C GLN A 450 10.32 -4.67 14.29
N PHE A 451 10.33 -4.95 15.61
CA PHE A 451 11.58 -4.98 16.39
C PHE A 451 12.53 -6.06 15.90
N GLU A 452 12.01 -7.24 15.52
CA GLU A 452 12.83 -8.35 15.04
C GLU A 452 13.45 -8.03 13.67
N VAL A 453 12.66 -7.42 12.77
CA VAL A 453 13.15 -6.95 11.46
C VAL A 453 14.22 -5.88 11.64
N VAL A 454 13.99 -4.91 12.52
CA VAL A 454 14.97 -3.85 12.80
C VAL A 454 16.24 -4.43 13.41
N ALA A 455 16.16 -5.40 14.32
CA ALA A 455 17.34 -6.09 14.85
C ALA A 455 18.14 -6.81 13.77
N ALA A 456 17.46 -7.55 12.87
CA ALA A 456 18.09 -8.23 11.75
C ALA A 456 18.78 -7.25 10.79
N ARG A 457 18.13 -6.10 10.49
CA ARG A 457 18.69 -5.06 9.64
C ARG A 457 19.89 -4.35 10.32
N LEU A 458 19.82 -4.05 11.61
CA LEU A 458 20.95 -3.50 12.36
C LEU A 458 22.16 -4.44 12.33
N ALA A 459 21.95 -5.74 12.50
CA ALA A 459 23.03 -6.74 12.43
C ALA A 459 23.62 -6.86 11.01
N SER A 460 22.77 -6.98 9.98
CA SER A 460 23.21 -7.22 8.60
C SER A 460 23.81 -5.96 7.94
N GLU A 461 23.16 -4.80 8.08
CA GLU A 461 23.50 -3.57 7.36
C GLU A 461 24.49 -2.70 8.16
N TYR A 462 24.31 -2.59 9.48
CA TYR A 462 25.10 -1.70 10.35
C TYR A 462 26.13 -2.43 11.22
N LYS A 463 26.13 -3.78 11.20
CA LYS A 463 27.05 -4.64 11.99
C LYS A 463 26.92 -4.40 13.50
N VAL A 464 25.69 -4.18 13.97
CA VAL A 464 25.35 -3.92 15.37
C VAL A 464 24.30 -4.90 15.86
N ASP A 465 24.66 -5.67 16.89
CA ASP A 465 23.68 -6.46 17.63
C ASP A 465 22.98 -5.56 18.65
N ALA A 466 21.69 -5.33 18.44
CA ALA A 466 20.86 -4.54 19.35
C ALA A 466 20.18 -5.43 20.39
N LEU A 467 20.11 -4.94 21.63
CA LEU A 467 19.30 -5.49 22.71
C LEU A 467 18.12 -4.57 22.96
N TYR A 468 16.97 -5.15 23.21
CA TYR A 468 15.73 -4.44 23.47
C TYR A 468 15.22 -4.74 24.88
N ASP A 469 15.09 -3.70 25.69
CA ASP A 469 14.49 -3.79 27.02
C ASP A 469 13.09 -3.14 27.00
N ASP A 470 12.24 -3.52 27.94
CA ASP A 470 10.95 -2.88 28.08
C ASP A 470 11.13 -1.41 28.49
N ALA A 471 10.43 -0.52 27.80
CA ALA A 471 10.50 0.91 28.07
C ALA A 471 9.56 1.35 29.21
N GLY A 472 8.62 0.51 29.64
CA GLY A 472 7.58 0.89 30.61
C GLY A 472 6.65 2.00 30.10
N ILE A 473 6.55 2.18 28.78
CA ILE A 473 5.71 3.18 28.11
C ILE A 473 4.51 2.46 27.49
N ALA A 474 3.31 2.98 27.73
CA ALA A 474 2.08 2.43 27.17
C ALA A 474 1.60 3.17 25.91
N THR A 475 1.94 4.47 25.77
CA THR A 475 1.49 5.25 24.61
C THR A 475 2.28 6.54 24.46
N ALA A 476 2.30 7.09 23.23
CA ALA A 476 2.89 8.37 22.89
C ALA A 476 1.83 9.34 22.37
N ARG A 477 2.06 10.65 22.54
CA ARG A 477 1.25 11.72 21.94
C ARG A 477 2.17 12.83 21.45
N TRP A 478 1.99 13.25 20.22
CA TRP A 478 2.62 14.48 19.74
C TRP A 478 1.98 15.69 20.37
N LEU A 479 2.77 16.71 20.65
CA LEU A 479 2.34 17.88 21.39
C LEU A 479 2.27 19.10 20.49
N THR A 480 1.25 19.94 20.72
CA THR A 480 1.18 21.30 20.22
C THR A 480 0.90 22.26 21.36
N TYR A 481 1.49 23.44 21.30
CA TYR A 481 1.40 24.45 22.35
C TYR A 481 0.75 25.72 21.82
N PRO A 482 -0.16 26.37 22.58
CA PRO A 482 -0.78 27.62 22.13
C PRO A 482 0.19 28.82 22.18
N ASP A 483 1.20 28.74 23.06
CA ASP A 483 2.19 29.80 23.27
C ASP A 483 3.46 29.25 23.94
N GLU A 484 4.54 30.02 23.86
CA GLU A 484 5.85 29.63 24.40
C GLU A 484 5.88 29.54 25.94
N THR A 485 5.01 30.28 26.64
CA THR A 485 4.93 30.21 28.12
C THR A 485 4.33 28.89 28.54
N THR A 486 3.22 28.49 27.93
CA THR A 486 2.59 27.18 28.16
C THR A 486 3.55 26.05 27.83
N ARG A 487 4.32 26.17 26.76
CA ARG A 487 5.34 25.20 26.39
C ARG A 487 6.39 25.01 27.51
N ARG A 488 7.02 26.11 27.95
CA ARG A 488 8.08 26.07 28.98
C ARG A 488 7.58 25.49 30.30
N ASP A 489 6.38 25.89 30.71
CA ASP A 489 5.79 25.40 31.96
C ASP A 489 5.45 23.92 31.88
N PHE A 490 4.89 23.44 30.75
CA PHE A 490 4.62 22.03 30.51
C PHE A 490 5.91 21.21 30.46
N GLU A 491 6.90 21.66 29.70
CA GLU A 491 8.19 20.97 29.56
C GLU A 491 8.92 20.86 30.90
N ARG A 492 8.85 21.87 31.75
CA ARG A 492 9.39 21.82 33.12
C ARG A 492 8.62 20.85 34.01
N ASP A 493 7.28 20.85 33.97
CA ASP A 493 6.44 19.97 34.82
C ASP A 493 6.55 18.51 34.38
N ARG A 494 6.76 18.23 33.11
CA ARG A 494 6.73 16.89 32.52
C ARG A 494 8.07 16.42 31.91
N ALA A 495 9.17 17.04 32.28
CA ALA A 495 10.49 16.80 31.69
C ALA A 495 10.90 15.33 31.57
N ALA A 496 10.53 14.50 32.59
CA ALA A 496 10.83 13.06 32.59
C ALA A 496 10.01 12.23 31.60
N SER A 497 8.89 12.79 31.10
CA SER A 497 7.97 12.12 30.16
C SER A 497 8.07 12.70 28.75
N LEU A 498 9.05 13.54 28.47
CA LEU A 498 9.24 14.17 27.18
C LEU A 498 10.30 13.49 26.34
N ALA A 499 10.01 13.39 25.07
CA ALA A 499 10.93 12.95 24.03
C ALA A 499 10.77 13.80 22.77
N THR A 500 11.68 13.64 21.83
CA THR A 500 11.54 14.13 20.44
C THR A 500 11.52 12.95 19.49
N ASP A 501 10.78 13.07 18.39
CA ASP A 501 10.84 12.12 17.29
C ASP A 501 12.00 12.45 16.32
N VAL A 502 12.12 11.69 15.21
CA VAL A 502 13.18 11.87 14.20
C VAL A 502 13.13 13.22 13.47
N ASP A 503 11.99 13.92 13.51
CA ASP A 503 11.75 15.23 12.88
C ASP A 503 11.79 16.37 13.90
N ASP A 504 12.29 16.12 15.12
CA ASP A 504 12.36 17.04 16.26
C ASP A 504 10.99 17.50 16.79
N ASN A 505 9.90 16.78 16.52
CA ASN A 505 8.62 17.11 17.12
C ASN A 505 8.56 16.68 18.59
N PRO A 506 7.97 17.50 19.48
CA PRO A 506 7.83 17.16 20.89
C PRO A 506 6.78 16.05 21.08
N VAL A 507 7.13 15.07 21.93
CA VAL A 507 6.32 13.90 22.21
C VAL A 507 6.19 13.71 23.72
N TYR A 508 4.96 13.49 24.19
CA TYR A 508 4.67 13.04 25.55
C TYR A 508 4.58 11.51 25.58
N LEU A 509 5.37 10.89 26.44
CA LEU A 509 5.42 9.44 26.67
C LEU A 509 4.69 9.11 27.97
N ALA A 510 3.57 8.40 27.89
CA ALA A 510 2.79 8.02 29.04
C ALA A 510 3.03 6.56 29.43
N THR A 511 3.29 6.31 30.71
CA THR A 511 3.48 4.96 31.24
C THR A 511 2.19 4.15 31.34
N ASN A 512 1.04 4.82 31.37
CA ASN A 512 -0.30 4.22 31.32
C ASN A 512 -1.34 5.24 30.87
N ARG A 513 -2.56 4.78 30.60
CA ARG A 513 -3.68 5.63 30.15
C ARG A 513 -4.13 6.63 31.23
N PHE A 514 -4.04 6.28 32.50
CA PHE A 514 -4.40 7.18 33.59
C PHE A 514 -3.46 8.39 33.64
N ASN A 515 -2.14 8.18 33.51
CA ASN A 515 -1.16 9.27 33.50
C ASN A 515 -1.34 10.18 32.29
N LEU A 516 -1.72 9.63 31.12
CA LEU A 516 -2.07 10.44 29.96
C LEU A 516 -3.29 11.31 30.26
N GLN A 517 -4.36 10.72 30.78
CA GLN A 517 -5.59 11.44 31.08
C GLN A 517 -5.35 12.56 32.12
N ALA A 518 -4.61 12.27 33.18
CA ALA A 518 -4.25 13.26 34.18
C ALA A 518 -3.39 14.42 33.62
N ALA A 519 -2.52 14.13 32.64
CA ALA A 519 -1.75 15.18 31.96
C ALA A 519 -2.66 16.06 31.10
N MET A 520 -3.58 15.47 30.35
CA MET A 520 -4.56 16.22 29.51
C MET A 520 -5.49 17.10 30.36
N GLU A 521 -5.98 16.59 31.49
CA GLU A 521 -6.84 17.35 32.40
C GLU A 521 -6.08 18.51 33.08
N ARG A 522 -4.83 18.30 33.46
CA ARG A 522 -4.00 19.35 34.09
C ARG A 522 -3.55 20.42 33.09
N TRP A 523 -3.40 20.05 31.82
CA TRP A 523 -2.90 20.92 30.75
C TRP A 523 -3.90 21.02 29.59
N PRO A 524 -5.12 21.52 29.78
CA PRO A 524 -6.19 21.50 28.78
C PRO A 524 -5.90 22.38 27.55
N LYS A 525 -4.91 23.27 27.62
CA LYS A 525 -4.48 24.11 26.50
C LYS A 525 -3.43 23.45 25.62
N VAL A 526 -2.80 22.38 26.07
CA VAL A 526 -1.82 21.60 25.30
C VAL A 526 -2.56 20.59 24.44
N GLY A 527 -2.27 20.58 23.14
CA GLY A 527 -2.80 19.56 22.23
C GLY A 527 -2.03 18.24 22.36
N PHE A 528 -2.76 17.12 22.53
CA PHE A 528 -2.20 15.75 22.57
C PHE A 528 -2.74 14.97 21.37
N HIS A 529 -1.91 14.72 20.38
CA HIS A 529 -2.31 14.14 19.10
C HIS A 529 -1.90 12.66 19.01
N THR A 530 -2.82 11.81 18.56
CA THR A 530 -2.57 10.38 18.27
C THR A 530 -1.91 10.18 16.92
N THR A 531 -2.01 11.17 16.05
CA THR A 531 -1.51 11.14 14.68
C THR A 531 -0.89 12.49 14.32
N ARG A 532 0.07 12.46 13.41
CA ARG A 532 0.58 13.62 12.71
C ARG A 532 0.71 13.31 11.22
N GLU A 533 1.06 14.26 10.41
CA GLU A 533 1.45 14.03 9.03
C GLU A 533 2.97 13.98 8.88
N HIS A 534 3.47 13.14 7.98
CA HIS A 534 4.87 13.16 7.58
C HIS A 534 5.22 14.50 6.90
N GLY A 535 6.45 14.97 7.11
CA GLY A 535 6.93 16.23 6.54
C GLY A 535 6.38 17.49 7.24
N GLN A 536 5.43 17.36 8.16
CA GLN A 536 4.90 18.48 8.93
C GLN A 536 5.65 18.60 10.25
N ARG A 537 6.33 19.73 10.45
CA ARG A 537 6.73 20.16 11.80
C ARG A 537 5.49 20.70 12.49
N LEU A 538 5.15 20.12 13.61
CA LEU A 538 4.09 20.65 14.46
C LEU A 538 4.53 22.05 14.89
N ALA A 539 3.84 23.07 14.39
CA ALA A 539 4.21 24.46 14.59
C ALA A 539 4.30 24.75 16.10
N HIS A 540 5.43 25.27 16.50
CA HIS A 540 5.50 26.03 17.73
C HIS A 540 4.73 27.34 17.44
N ALA A 541 3.60 27.55 18.13
CA ALA A 541 2.90 28.82 18.09
C ALA A 541 3.80 29.94 18.62
#